data_af9cb8af71c7c5cfece0c79d804af16d
#
_entry.id   af9cb8af71c7c5cfece0c79d804af16d
#
_cell.length_a   1.000
_cell.length_b   1.000
_cell.length_c   1.000
_cell.angle_alpha   90.00
_cell.angle_beta   90.00
_cell.angle_gamma   90.00
#
_symmetry.space_group_name_H-M   'P 1'
#
loop_
_entity.id
_entity.type
_entity.pdbx_description
1 polymer ?
#
loop_
_entity_poly.entity_id
_entity_poly.type
_entity_poly.pdbx_seq_one_letter_code
_entity_poly.pdbx_strand_id
1 'polypeptide(L)'
;MKRWIFLILAIIIISIFGIIKSCQKDKREVINIYTDREIENFIGKLAKKYENIDKEAAIKINSLNSIEDYDIIVTNEDSKIKDNKKKYEVKDLFEDNLVIIGRRKIDNLSQMLTSSIAIPNYKTNIGKTGLDILAKVEGFQEMAKNIQYKDDVMSSLESVDLYEVDYAFVTSKILPLAKNSEICYIFPENIGGSKILYKACINLESNKNPKKFYDFVEEELSNKIQLKPNPEKNKVIKTN
;
A
#
# COMPACT_ATOMS: atom_id res chain seq x y z
N MET A 1 37.74 41.12 34.99
CA MET A 1 38.08 39.68 34.80
C MET A 1 36.96 38.70 35.18
N LYS A 2 36.33 38.78 36.34
CA LYS A 2 35.29 37.80 36.76
C LYS A 2 34.08 37.67 35.80
N ARG A 3 33.56 38.74 35.19
CA ARG A 3 32.41 38.70 34.27
C ARG A 3 32.68 37.92 32.97
N TRP A 4 33.89 37.97 32.43
CA TRP A 4 34.26 37.25 31.23
C TRP A 4 34.37 35.74 31.45
N ILE A 5 34.80 35.32 32.64
CA ILE A 5 34.87 33.92 33.02
C ILE A 5 33.47 33.31 33.08
N PHE A 6 32.49 34.03 33.61
CA PHE A 6 31.08 33.60 33.63
C PHE A 6 30.50 33.45 32.22
N LEU A 7 30.81 34.35 31.28
CA LEU A 7 30.35 34.27 29.89
C LEU A 7 30.95 33.05 29.17
N ILE A 8 32.24 32.79 29.35
CA ILE A 8 32.92 31.61 28.77
C ILE A 8 32.33 30.31 29.34
N LEU A 9 32.07 30.26 30.64
CA LEU A 9 31.47 29.09 31.29
C LEU A 9 30.04 28.83 30.78
N ALA A 10 29.22 29.86 30.58
CA ALA A 10 27.88 29.76 30.02
C ALA A 10 27.90 29.23 28.58
N ILE A 11 28.82 29.69 27.73
CA ILE A 11 28.99 29.21 26.35
C ILE A 11 29.41 27.75 26.33
N ILE A 12 30.32 27.32 27.21
CA ILE A 12 30.75 25.93 27.32
C ILE A 12 29.58 25.04 27.75
N ILE A 13 28.79 25.47 28.74
CA ILE A 13 27.62 24.70 29.20
C ILE A 13 26.60 24.57 28.08
N ILE A 14 26.29 25.64 27.33
CA ILE A 14 25.35 25.61 26.19
C ILE A 14 25.87 24.70 25.07
N SER A 15 27.20 24.75 24.80
CA SER A 15 27.80 23.88 23.79
C SER A 15 27.77 22.41 24.21
N ILE A 16 28.03 22.09 25.49
CA ILE A 16 27.92 20.74 26.03
C ILE A 16 26.47 20.23 25.98
N PHE A 17 25.49 21.04 26.34
CA PHE A 17 24.08 20.70 26.20
C PHE A 17 23.66 20.50 24.73
N GLY A 18 24.18 21.31 23.82
CA GLY A 18 23.98 21.16 22.37
C GLY A 18 24.56 19.84 21.84
N ILE A 19 25.76 19.49 22.28
CA ILE A 19 26.44 18.24 21.91
C ILE A 19 25.73 17.02 22.53
N ILE A 20 25.30 17.09 23.78
CA ILE A 20 24.55 16.00 24.45
C ILE A 20 23.22 15.77 23.75
N LYS A 21 22.51 16.83 23.36
CA LYS A 21 21.26 16.74 22.59
C LYS A 21 21.48 16.18 21.18
N SER A 22 22.59 16.54 20.54
CA SER A 22 22.98 16.03 19.21
C SER A 22 23.51 14.60 19.26
N CYS A 23 24.11 14.17 20.38
CA CYS A 23 24.60 12.80 20.61
C CYS A 23 23.55 11.86 21.21
N GLN A 24 22.35 12.34 21.56
CA GLN A 24 21.21 11.44 21.75
C GLN A 24 20.78 10.92 20.36
N LYS A 25 21.59 9.97 19.84
CA LYS A 25 21.19 9.08 18.77
C LYS A 25 19.77 8.64 19.10
N ASP A 26 18.87 8.89 18.18
CA ASP A 26 17.48 8.46 18.28
C ASP A 26 17.46 7.00 18.73
N LYS A 27 17.14 6.75 20.01
CA LYS A 27 17.13 5.41 20.59
C LYS A 27 15.90 4.61 20.20
N ARG A 28 15.08 5.20 19.29
CA ARG A 28 13.87 4.53 18.84
C ARG A 28 14.20 3.22 18.18
N GLU A 29 13.42 2.22 18.48
CA GLU A 29 13.50 0.92 17.87
C GLU A 29 13.01 1.01 16.41
N VAL A 30 13.91 0.76 15.44
CA VAL A 30 13.60 0.87 14.02
C VAL A 30 13.05 -0.45 13.50
N ILE A 31 11.75 -0.50 13.21
CA ILE A 31 11.08 -1.65 12.58
C ILE A 31 11.18 -1.49 11.06
N ASN A 32 11.81 -2.46 10.38
CA ASN A 32 11.97 -2.49 8.93
C ASN A 32 10.79 -3.21 8.28
N ILE A 33 9.99 -2.49 7.51
CA ILE A 33 8.87 -3.03 6.75
C ILE A 33 9.22 -3.00 5.27
N TYR A 34 9.08 -4.15 4.61
CA TYR A 34 9.19 -4.27 3.16
C TYR A 34 7.79 -4.44 2.57
N THR A 35 7.48 -3.68 1.52
CA THR A 35 6.12 -3.71 0.96
C THR A 35 6.12 -3.53 -0.56
N ASP A 36 5.03 -3.96 -1.19
CA ASP A 36 4.74 -3.68 -2.58
C ASP A 36 4.58 -2.17 -2.78
N ARG A 37 5.10 -1.68 -3.91
CA ARG A 37 5.21 -0.26 -4.23
C ARG A 37 3.86 0.46 -4.23
N GLU A 38 2.81 -0.21 -4.70
CA GLU A 38 1.46 0.34 -4.79
C GLU A 38 0.81 0.62 -3.44
N ILE A 39 1.23 -0.07 -2.37
CA ILE A 39 0.68 0.12 -1.02
C ILE A 39 1.65 0.86 -0.07
N GLU A 40 2.84 1.23 -0.54
CA GLU A 40 3.86 1.91 0.27
C GLU A 40 3.31 3.17 0.95
N ASN A 41 2.59 4.02 0.19
CA ASN A 41 1.98 5.24 0.73
C ASN A 41 0.88 4.92 1.77
N PHE A 42 0.12 3.84 1.55
CA PHE A 42 -0.92 3.41 2.49
C PHE A 42 -0.32 2.91 3.81
N ILE A 43 0.67 2.03 3.75
CA ILE A 43 1.39 1.54 4.92
C ILE A 43 2.14 2.69 5.61
N GLY A 44 2.72 3.63 4.84
CA GLY A 44 3.38 4.82 5.39
C GLY A 44 2.48 5.72 6.22
N LYS A 45 1.20 5.85 5.85
CA LYS A 45 0.21 6.58 6.66
C LYS A 45 -0.10 5.87 7.99
N LEU A 46 -0.17 4.54 7.97
CA LEU A 46 -0.36 3.73 9.18
C LEU A 46 0.89 3.79 10.07
N ALA A 47 2.09 3.72 9.48
CA ALA A 47 3.36 3.86 10.18
C ALA A 47 3.45 5.19 10.96
N LYS A 48 3.12 6.31 10.29
CA LYS A 48 3.09 7.64 10.93
C LYS A 48 2.08 7.72 12.08
N LYS A 49 0.93 7.08 11.96
CA LYS A 49 -0.04 7.01 13.05
C LYS A 49 0.52 6.22 14.24
N TYR A 50 1.15 5.08 13.96
CA TYR A 50 1.76 4.25 15.00
C TYR A 50 2.87 4.99 15.74
N GLU A 51 3.79 5.65 15.04
CA GLU A 51 4.86 6.47 15.63
C GLU A 51 4.35 7.65 16.48
N ASN A 52 3.12 8.12 16.22
CA ASN A 52 2.47 9.13 17.06
C ASN A 52 1.97 8.56 18.40
N ILE A 53 1.63 7.29 18.44
CA ILE A 53 1.17 6.57 19.63
C ILE A 53 2.36 6.00 20.41
N ASP A 54 3.23 5.28 19.73
CA ASP A 54 4.45 4.69 20.28
C ASP A 54 5.67 5.54 19.91
N LYS A 55 6.09 6.42 20.83
CA LYS A 55 7.21 7.35 20.64
C LYS A 55 8.59 6.68 20.65
N GLU A 56 8.65 5.44 21.10
CA GLU A 56 9.88 4.66 21.14
C GLU A 56 10.13 3.89 19.84
N ALA A 57 9.09 3.75 19.01
CA ALA A 57 9.18 3.11 17.70
C ALA A 57 9.47 4.10 16.56
N ALA A 58 10.22 3.64 15.57
CA ALA A 58 10.38 4.28 14.28
C ALA A 58 10.14 3.23 13.19
N ILE A 59 9.37 3.57 12.15
CA ILE A 59 9.06 2.65 11.07
C ILE A 59 9.84 3.07 9.81
N LYS A 60 10.64 2.14 9.28
CA LYS A 60 11.30 2.32 7.98
C LYS A 60 10.62 1.45 6.94
N ILE A 61 10.07 2.08 5.91
CA ILE A 61 9.45 1.39 4.79
C ILE A 61 10.46 1.24 3.67
N ASN A 62 10.55 0.04 3.12
CA ASN A 62 11.48 -0.33 2.06
C ASN A 62 10.71 -1.04 0.93
N SER A 63 11.21 -0.93 -0.30
CA SER A 63 10.69 -1.67 -1.44
C SER A 63 11.10 -3.15 -1.38
N LEU A 64 10.24 -4.03 -1.89
CA LEU A 64 10.49 -5.48 -1.99
C LEU A 64 11.55 -5.89 -3.03
N ASN A 65 12.20 -4.95 -3.71
CA ASN A 65 13.21 -5.27 -4.74
C ASN A 65 14.47 -5.93 -4.17
N SER A 66 14.80 -5.65 -2.90
CA SER A 66 15.94 -6.28 -2.20
C SER A 66 15.58 -6.44 -0.73
N ILE A 67 15.21 -7.65 -0.32
CA ILE A 67 14.88 -7.94 1.08
C ILE A 67 16.17 -8.39 1.78
N GLU A 68 16.70 -7.57 2.66
CA GLU A 68 17.91 -7.90 3.43
C GLU A 68 17.56 -8.28 4.88
N ASP A 69 17.20 -7.31 5.70
CA ASP A 69 16.85 -7.51 7.10
C ASP A 69 15.46 -6.91 7.36
N TYR A 70 14.44 -7.79 7.38
CA TYR A 70 13.06 -7.39 7.57
C TYR A 70 12.55 -7.77 8.95
N ASP A 71 11.65 -6.96 9.45
CA ASP A 71 10.81 -7.26 10.60
C ASP A 71 9.39 -7.65 10.16
N ILE A 72 8.89 -6.99 9.09
CA ILE A 72 7.61 -7.33 8.45
C ILE A 72 7.76 -7.23 6.92
N ILE A 73 7.15 -8.16 6.19
CA ILE A 73 6.89 -8.04 4.76
C ILE A 73 5.38 -7.92 4.57
N VAL A 74 4.92 -6.93 3.78
CA VAL A 74 3.52 -6.79 3.40
C VAL A 74 3.40 -6.91 1.88
N THR A 75 2.75 -7.96 1.40
CA THR A 75 2.66 -8.24 -0.04
C THR A 75 1.41 -9.03 -0.40
N ASN A 76 0.99 -8.91 -1.66
CA ASN A 76 -0.02 -9.79 -2.26
C ASN A 76 0.61 -11.00 -2.99
N GLU A 77 1.94 -11.11 -3.01
CA GLU A 77 2.69 -12.14 -3.75
C GLU A 77 3.26 -13.20 -2.81
N ASP A 78 2.68 -14.39 -2.78
CA ASP A 78 3.14 -15.50 -1.93
C ASP A 78 4.58 -15.93 -2.25
N SER A 79 5.04 -15.76 -3.49
CA SER A 79 6.41 -16.06 -3.91
C SER A 79 7.45 -15.24 -3.15
N LYS A 80 7.16 -13.98 -2.86
CA LYS A 80 8.04 -13.07 -2.11
C LYS A 80 8.18 -13.43 -0.63
N ILE A 81 7.24 -14.24 -0.11
CA ILE A 81 7.26 -14.73 1.28
C ILE A 81 8.04 -16.05 1.39
N LYS A 82 7.89 -16.96 0.42
CA LYS A 82 8.38 -18.34 0.47
C LYS A 82 9.91 -18.50 0.50
N ASP A 83 10.64 -17.53 -0.05
CA ASP A 83 12.11 -17.59 -0.15
C ASP A 83 12.82 -17.19 1.15
N ASN A 84 12.07 -16.98 2.24
CA ASN A 84 12.63 -16.55 3.52
C ASN A 84 13.21 -17.72 4.32
N LYS A 85 14.47 -17.56 4.75
CA LYS A 85 15.17 -18.52 5.63
C LYS A 85 14.88 -18.31 7.12
N LYS A 86 14.23 -17.20 7.50
CA LYS A 86 13.91 -16.84 8.88
C LYS A 86 12.62 -17.52 9.34
N LYS A 87 12.49 -17.76 10.64
CA LYS A 87 11.22 -18.20 11.22
C LYS A 87 10.23 -17.05 11.19
N TYR A 88 9.07 -17.26 10.57
CA TYR A 88 8.05 -16.23 10.38
C TYR A 88 6.64 -16.76 10.58
N GLU A 89 5.72 -15.84 10.83
CA GLU A 89 4.27 -16.05 10.85
C GLU A 89 3.63 -15.27 9.69
N VAL A 90 2.74 -15.90 8.93
CA VAL A 90 1.99 -15.22 7.86
C VAL A 90 0.55 -15.04 8.29
N LYS A 91 0.04 -13.82 8.15
CA LYS A 91 -1.35 -13.45 8.45
C LYS A 91 -1.95 -12.64 7.31
N ASP A 92 -3.24 -12.83 7.09
CA ASP A 92 -4.02 -11.94 6.24
C ASP A 92 -4.11 -10.57 6.89
N LEU A 93 -3.85 -9.50 6.12
CA LEU A 93 -3.81 -8.16 6.67
C LEU A 93 -4.99 -7.31 6.20
N PHE A 94 -5.22 -7.22 4.90
CA PHE A 94 -6.38 -6.54 4.32
C PHE A 94 -6.63 -6.97 2.88
N GLU A 95 -7.86 -6.74 2.42
CA GLU A 95 -8.23 -6.81 1.02
C GLU A 95 -8.23 -5.42 0.39
N ASP A 96 -7.80 -5.34 -0.87
CA ASP A 96 -7.95 -4.15 -1.71
C ASP A 96 -8.75 -4.50 -2.96
N ASN A 97 -9.50 -3.54 -3.48
CA ASN A 97 -10.29 -3.76 -4.69
C ASN A 97 -9.43 -3.50 -5.93
N LEU A 98 -9.49 -4.42 -6.88
CA LEU A 98 -9.07 -4.14 -8.24
C LEU A 98 -10.06 -3.17 -8.87
N VAL A 99 -9.57 -2.15 -9.56
CA VAL A 99 -10.38 -1.16 -10.27
C VAL A 99 -9.76 -0.87 -11.62
N ILE A 100 -10.56 -0.32 -12.54
CA ILE A 100 -10.06 0.22 -13.80
C ILE A 100 -10.05 1.74 -13.68
N ILE A 101 -8.90 2.32 -13.99
CA ILE A 101 -8.73 3.77 -14.10
C ILE A 101 -8.58 4.19 -15.55
N GLY A 102 -8.87 5.44 -15.83
CA GLY A 102 -8.78 6.02 -17.16
C GLY A 102 -9.34 7.44 -17.16
N ARG A 103 -9.76 7.92 -18.33
CA ARG A 103 -10.34 9.27 -18.50
C ARG A 103 -11.84 9.26 -18.79
N ARG A 104 -12.41 8.10 -19.11
CA ARG A 104 -13.82 7.94 -19.44
C ARG A 104 -14.41 6.79 -18.65
N LYS A 105 -15.50 7.07 -17.96
CA LYS A 105 -16.28 6.03 -17.29
C LYS A 105 -16.81 5.03 -18.32
N ILE A 106 -16.86 3.78 -17.92
CA ILE A 106 -17.44 2.69 -18.68
C ILE A 106 -18.50 1.99 -17.84
N ASP A 107 -19.56 1.55 -18.48
CA ASP A 107 -20.66 0.82 -17.83
C ASP A 107 -20.42 -0.70 -17.85
N ASN A 108 -19.64 -1.16 -18.83
CA ASN A 108 -19.24 -2.56 -18.97
C ASN A 108 -17.89 -2.68 -19.68
N LEU A 109 -17.24 -3.82 -19.51
CA LEU A 109 -15.88 -4.06 -20.01
C LEU A 109 -15.80 -4.16 -21.55
N SER A 110 -16.91 -4.48 -22.23
CA SER A 110 -16.95 -4.54 -23.71
C SER A 110 -16.73 -3.17 -24.35
N GLN A 111 -16.92 -2.07 -23.61
CA GLN A 111 -16.61 -0.72 -24.10
C GLN A 111 -15.11 -0.47 -24.28
N MET A 112 -14.25 -1.37 -23.77
CA MET A 112 -12.79 -1.28 -23.90
C MET A 112 -12.22 -2.10 -25.04
N LEU A 113 -13.03 -2.75 -25.89
CA LEU A 113 -12.57 -3.69 -26.92
C LEU A 113 -11.51 -3.11 -27.88
N THR A 114 -11.61 -1.84 -28.22
CA THR A 114 -10.67 -1.15 -29.13
C THR A 114 -9.72 -0.21 -28.42
N SER A 115 -9.80 -0.13 -27.09
CA SER A 115 -8.97 0.76 -26.28
C SER A 115 -7.65 0.12 -25.92
N SER A 116 -6.63 0.95 -25.76
CA SER A 116 -5.35 0.53 -25.19
C SER A 116 -5.46 0.35 -23.67
N ILE A 117 -4.98 -0.79 -23.15
CA ILE A 117 -5.16 -1.19 -21.77
C ILE A 117 -3.82 -1.57 -21.15
N ALA A 118 -3.42 -0.92 -20.07
CA ALA A 118 -2.28 -1.35 -19.27
C ALA A 118 -2.71 -2.34 -18.18
N ILE A 119 -1.98 -3.44 -18.08
CA ILE A 119 -2.16 -4.45 -17.03
C ILE A 119 -0.78 -4.74 -16.43
N PRO A 120 -0.65 -4.83 -15.09
CA PRO A 120 0.57 -5.32 -14.47
C PRO A 120 0.98 -6.68 -15.06
N ASN A 121 2.25 -7.02 -14.98
CA ASN A 121 2.77 -8.27 -15.52
C ASN A 121 1.90 -9.46 -15.10
N TYR A 122 1.53 -10.31 -16.05
CA TYR A 122 0.68 -11.49 -15.84
C TYR A 122 1.25 -12.51 -14.84
N LYS A 123 2.53 -12.40 -14.49
CA LYS A 123 3.17 -13.23 -13.44
C LYS A 123 2.84 -12.72 -12.04
N THR A 124 2.38 -11.47 -11.91
CA THR A 124 1.93 -10.91 -10.64
C THR A 124 0.49 -11.34 -10.34
N ASN A 125 0.14 -11.39 -9.07
CA ASN A 125 -1.22 -11.73 -8.65
C ASN A 125 -2.26 -10.74 -9.24
N ILE A 126 -1.96 -9.45 -9.22
CA ILE A 126 -2.82 -8.39 -9.76
C ILE A 126 -2.97 -8.53 -11.28
N GLY A 127 -1.87 -8.72 -12.00
CA GLY A 127 -1.90 -8.87 -13.45
C GLY A 127 -2.66 -10.12 -13.90
N LYS A 128 -2.44 -11.26 -13.21
CA LYS A 128 -3.19 -12.49 -13.45
C LYS A 128 -4.69 -12.29 -13.21
N THR A 129 -5.06 -11.69 -12.07
CA THR A 129 -6.45 -11.41 -11.73
C THR A 129 -7.13 -10.53 -12.79
N GLY A 130 -6.45 -9.45 -13.24
CA GLY A 130 -6.96 -8.59 -14.31
C GLY A 130 -7.21 -9.34 -15.62
N LEU A 131 -6.26 -10.19 -16.03
CA LEU A 131 -6.41 -11.02 -17.22
C LEU A 131 -7.53 -12.06 -17.09
N ASP A 132 -7.64 -12.72 -15.95
CA ASP A 132 -8.69 -13.71 -15.69
C ASP A 132 -10.09 -13.10 -15.76
N ILE A 133 -10.22 -11.83 -15.38
CA ILE A 133 -11.47 -11.07 -15.53
C ILE A 133 -11.72 -10.73 -17.00
N LEU A 134 -10.74 -10.16 -17.71
CA LEU A 134 -10.88 -9.79 -19.12
C LEU A 134 -11.14 -10.99 -20.03
N ALA A 135 -10.54 -12.14 -19.72
CA ALA A 135 -10.74 -13.36 -20.50
C ALA A 135 -12.19 -13.86 -20.54
N LYS A 136 -13.03 -13.39 -19.61
CA LYS A 136 -14.48 -13.69 -19.59
C LYS A 136 -15.32 -12.72 -20.41
N VAL A 137 -14.73 -11.65 -20.93
CA VAL A 137 -15.42 -10.63 -21.72
C VAL A 137 -15.60 -11.13 -23.15
N GLU A 138 -16.81 -11.01 -23.69
CA GLU A 138 -17.05 -11.29 -25.10
C GLU A 138 -16.18 -10.37 -25.98
N GLY A 139 -15.49 -10.95 -26.95
CA GLY A 139 -14.53 -10.21 -27.79
C GLY A 139 -13.13 -10.04 -27.18
N PHE A 140 -12.79 -10.77 -26.10
CA PHE A 140 -11.48 -10.71 -25.47
C PHE A 140 -10.31 -10.84 -26.44
N GLN A 141 -10.42 -11.68 -27.48
CA GLN A 141 -9.34 -11.84 -28.49
C GLN A 141 -8.99 -10.53 -29.22
N GLU A 142 -9.97 -9.68 -29.46
CA GLU A 142 -9.75 -8.35 -30.03
C GLU A 142 -9.13 -7.41 -29.00
N MET A 143 -9.68 -7.39 -27.79
CA MET A 143 -9.15 -6.61 -26.66
C MET A 143 -7.69 -6.98 -26.34
N ALA A 144 -7.36 -8.26 -26.36
CA ALA A 144 -6.03 -8.78 -26.05
C ALA A 144 -4.91 -8.19 -26.95
N LYS A 145 -5.22 -7.79 -28.19
CA LYS A 145 -4.28 -7.15 -29.10
C LYS A 145 -3.82 -5.76 -28.63
N ASN A 146 -4.62 -5.12 -27.78
CA ASN A 146 -4.40 -3.77 -27.29
C ASN A 146 -3.90 -3.75 -25.83
N ILE A 147 -3.66 -4.93 -25.25
CA ILE A 147 -3.12 -5.05 -23.88
C ILE A 147 -1.63 -4.79 -23.89
N GLN A 148 -1.20 -3.88 -23.03
CA GLN A 148 0.19 -3.58 -22.73
C GLN A 148 0.53 -4.07 -21.32
N TYR A 149 1.46 -5.01 -21.21
CA TYR A 149 1.94 -5.46 -19.91
C TYR A 149 2.97 -4.47 -19.37
N LYS A 150 2.77 -4.05 -18.12
CA LYS A 150 3.66 -3.15 -17.38
C LYS A 150 4.34 -3.94 -16.26
N ASP A 151 5.46 -3.45 -15.77
CA ASP A 151 6.25 -4.14 -14.75
C ASP A 151 5.47 -4.32 -13.44
N ASP A 152 4.72 -3.29 -13.03
CA ASP A 152 3.94 -3.26 -11.80
C ASP A 152 2.68 -2.37 -11.93
N VAL A 153 1.94 -2.26 -10.81
CA VAL A 153 0.72 -1.42 -10.72
C VAL A 153 1.04 0.06 -10.87
N MET A 154 2.21 0.51 -10.35
CA MET A 154 2.64 1.91 -10.49
C MET A 154 2.88 2.27 -11.95
N SER A 155 3.59 1.43 -12.69
CA SER A 155 3.85 1.63 -14.11
C SER A 155 2.55 1.60 -14.94
N SER A 156 1.56 0.80 -14.51
CA SER A 156 0.22 0.81 -15.12
C SER A 156 -0.51 2.13 -14.87
N LEU A 157 -0.48 2.66 -13.66
CA LEU A 157 -1.03 3.99 -13.31
C LEU A 157 -0.34 5.09 -14.12
N GLU A 158 0.99 5.11 -14.11
CA GLU A 158 1.80 6.10 -14.82
C GLU A 158 1.47 6.14 -16.31
N SER A 159 1.23 4.99 -16.96
CA SER A 159 0.88 4.91 -18.38
C SER A 159 -0.44 5.61 -18.71
N VAL A 160 -1.44 5.56 -17.83
CA VAL A 160 -2.69 6.31 -18.03
C VAL A 160 -2.49 7.79 -17.74
N ASP A 161 -1.78 8.13 -16.68
CA ASP A 161 -1.50 9.52 -16.32
C ASP A 161 -0.66 10.26 -17.36
N LEU A 162 0.21 9.53 -18.10
CA LEU A 162 1.01 10.05 -19.21
C LEU A 162 0.31 9.95 -20.57
N TYR A 163 -0.93 9.49 -20.63
CA TYR A 163 -1.73 9.34 -21.86
C TYR A 163 -1.15 8.32 -22.87
N GLU A 164 -0.37 7.34 -22.40
CA GLU A 164 0.16 6.25 -23.24
C GLU A 164 -0.90 5.19 -23.52
N VAL A 165 -1.85 5.00 -22.59
CA VAL A 165 -2.98 4.08 -22.70
C VAL A 165 -4.28 4.75 -22.26
N ASP A 166 -5.41 4.17 -22.68
CA ASP A 166 -6.74 4.69 -22.35
C ASP A 166 -7.18 4.26 -20.93
N TYR A 167 -6.85 3.02 -20.55
CA TYR A 167 -7.26 2.40 -19.29
C TYR A 167 -6.12 1.62 -18.65
N ALA A 168 -6.17 1.48 -17.31
CA ALA A 168 -5.27 0.59 -16.60
C ALA A 168 -5.98 -0.14 -15.45
N PHE A 169 -5.52 -1.37 -15.18
CA PHE A 169 -5.90 -2.14 -14.01
C PHE A 169 -4.96 -1.78 -12.86
N VAL A 170 -5.55 -1.33 -11.76
CA VAL A 170 -4.82 -0.95 -10.55
C VAL A 170 -5.60 -1.35 -9.31
N THR A 171 -4.98 -1.31 -8.15
CA THR A 171 -5.66 -1.48 -6.85
C THR A 171 -6.14 -0.13 -6.31
N SER A 172 -7.21 -0.12 -5.50
CA SER A 172 -7.83 1.12 -5.05
C SER A 172 -6.93 1.94 -4.11
N LYS A 173 -5.98 1.31 -3.40
CA LYS A 173 -5.07 2.02 -2.47
C LYS A 173 -4.06 2.94 -3.18
N ILE A 174 -3.80 2.72 -4.48
CA ILE A 174 -2.89 3.56 -5.25
C ILE A 174 -3.53 4.88 -5.73
N LEU A 175 -4.85 4.96 -5.76
CA LEU A 175 -5.60 6.10 -6.32
C LEU A 175 -5.19 7.48 -5.81
N PRO A 176 -4.78 7.66 -4.53
CA PRO A 176 -4.27 8.94 -4.07
C PRO A 176 -3.01 9.45 -4.80
N LEU A 177 -2.37 8.61 -5.61
CA LEU A 177 -1.20 8.96 -6.43
C LEU A 177 -1.57 9.31 -7.87
N ALA A 178 -2.81 9.02 -8.32
CA ALA A 178 -3.30 9.36 -9.64
C ALA A 178 -3.31 10.88 -9.85
N LYS A 179 -2.84 11.33 -11.01
CA LYS A 179 -2.73 12.76 -11.35
C LYS A 179 -3.75 13.19 -12.40
N ASN A 180 -3.89 12.38 -13.44
CA ASN A 180 -4.69 12.70 -14.63
C ASN A 180 -5.75 11.62 -14.94
N SER A 181 -5.90 10.63 -14.07
CA SER A 181 -6.83 9.53 -14.23
C SER A 181 -7.79 9.42 -13.05
N GLU A 182 -8.96 8.87 -13.28
CA GLU A 182 -9.99 8.61 -12.27
C GLU A 182 -10.50 7.18 -12.38
N ILE A 183 -11.26 6.74 -11.39
CA ILE A 183 -11.93 5.42 -11.44
C ILE A 183 -12.96 5.45 -12.57
N CYS A 184 -12.76 4.57 -13.55
CA CYS A 184 -13.66 4.38 -14.68
C CYS A 184 -14.62 3.21 -14.49
N TYR A 185 -14.17 2.18 -13.75
CA TYR A 185 -14.97 1.01 -13.45
C TYR A 185 -14.60 0.40 -12.10
N ILE A 186 -15.63 0.06 -11.34
CA ILE A 186 -15.50 -0.71 -10.08
C ILE A 186 -16.17 -2.04 -10.32
N PHE A 187 -15.47 -3.14 -10.08
CA PHE A 187 -16.02 -4.48 -10.27
C PHE A 187 -17.13 -4.73 -9.25
N PRO A 188 -18.30 -5.20 -9.68
CA PRO A 188 -19.35 -5.66 -8.78
C PRO A 188 -18.88 -6.82 -7.89
N GLU A 189 -19.39 -6.93 -6.67
CA GLU A 189 -19.00 -7.98 -5.71
C GLU A 189 -19.24 -9.42 -6.22
N ASN A 190 -20.19 -9.60 -7.14
CA ASN A 190 -20.51 -10.88 -7.76
C ASN A 190 -19.48 -11.29 -8.85
N ILE A 191 -18.60 -10.39 -9.28
CA ILE A 191 -17.45 -10.75 -10.12
C ILE A 191 -16.36 -11.27 -9.19
N GLY A 192 -16.34 -12.60 -9.00
CA GLY A 192 -15.31 -13.24 -8.17
C GLY A 192 -13.90 -12.91 -8.66
N GLY A 193 -13.00 -12.66 -7.70
CA GLY A 193 -11.58 -12.40 -7.96
C GLY A 193 -11.21 -10.93 -8.12
N SER A 194 -12.11 -9.98 -7.93
CA SER A 194 -11.79 -8.54 -7.98
C SER A 194 -11.13 -7.99 -6.70
N LYS A 195 -10.96 -8.82 -5.69
CA LYS A 195 -10.29 -8.47 -4.44
C LYS A 195 -8.89 -9.04 -4.40
N ILE A 196 -7.95 -8.22 -4.02
CA ILE A 196 -6.54 -8.56 -3.85
C ILE A 196 -6.25 -8.64 -2.36
N LEU A 197 -5.88 -9.83 -1.87
CA LEU A 197 -5.52 -10.04 -0.48
C LEU A 197 -4.04 -9.71 -0.26
N TYR A 198 -3.77 -8.80 0.64
CA TYR A 198 -2.42 -8.50 1.14
C TYR A 198 -2.19 -9.22 2.45
N LYS A 199 -1.02 -9.84 2.56
CA LYS A 199 -0.58 -10.60 3.72
C LYS A 199 0.58 -9.92 4.40
N ALA A 200 0.66 -10.06 5.72
CA ALA A 200 1.83 -9.69 6.52
C ALA A 200 2.63 -10.94 6.87
N CYS A 201 3.91 -10.96 6.51
CA CYS A 201 4.88 -11.95 6.97
C CYS A 201 5.70 -11.32 8.09
N ILE A 202 5.51 -11.79 9.32
CA ILE A 202 6.09 -11.23 10.54
C ILE A 202 7.29 -12.09 10.94
N ASN A 203 8.46 -11.49 11.06
CA ASN A 203 9.68 -12.15 11.52
C ASN A 203 9.61 -12.43 13.03
N LEU A 204 9.55 -13.70 13.40
CA LEU A 204 9.48 -14.15 14.80
C LEU A 204 10.83 -14.12 15.53
N GLU A 205 11.93 -13.95 14.79
CA GLU A 205 13.28 -13.84 15.34
C GLU A 205 13.71 -12.38 15.56
N SER A 206 12.85 -11.43 15.17
CA SER A 206 13.10 -10.01 15.42
C SER A 206 13.00 -9.70 16.91
N ASN A 207 13.96 -8.97 17.42
CA ASN A 207 13.99 -8.44 18.79
C ASN A 207 13.22 -7.10 18.92
N LYS A 208 12.66 -6.57 17.81
CA LYS A 208 12.01 -5.26 17.71
C LYS A 208 10.49 -5.30 17.83
N ASN A 209 9.92 -6.38 18.34
CA ASN A 209 8.48 -6.58 18.57
C ASN A 209 7.57 -6.11 17.40
N PRO A 210 7.81 -6.58 16.14
CA PRO A 210 7.03 -6.15 14.97
C PRO A 210 5.54 -6.49 15.07
N LYS A 211 5.19 -7.44 15.94
CA LYS A 211 3.81 -7.83 16.18
C LYS A 211 2.95 -6.69 16.72
N LYS A 212 3.50 -5.80 17.57
CA LYS A 212 2.74 -4.62 18.04
C LYS A 212 2.27 -3.73 16.90
N PHE A 213 3.13 -3.50 15.90
CA PHE A 213 2.73 -2.74 14.72
C PHE A 213 1.67 -3.47 13.92
N TYR A 214 1.81 -4.79 13.71
CA TYR A 214 0.81 -5.59 13.04
C TYR A 214 -0.55 -5.49 13.75
N ASP A 215 -0.61 -5.73 15.07
CA ASP A 215 -1.83 -5.69 15.86
C ASP A 215 -2.50 -4.29 15.78
N PHE A 216 -1.71 -3.21 15.82
CA PHE A 216 -2.20 -1.84 15.59
C PHE A 216 -2.82 -1.67 14.19
N VAL A 217 -2.17 -2.17 13.14
CA VAL A 217 -2.68 -2.08 11.77
C VAL A 217 -4.00 -2.85 11.63
N GLU A 218 -4.07 -4.06 12.18
CA GLU A 218 -5.28 -4.88 12.19
C GLU A 218 -6.45 -4.16 12.89
N GLU A 219 -6.21 -3.54 14.04
CA GLU A 219 -7.20 -2.76 14.78
C GLU A 219 -7.68 -1.54 13.97
N GLU A 220 -6.75 -0.75 13.40
CA GLU A 220 -7.07 0.43 12.58
C GLU A 220 -7.91 0.09 11.35
N LEU A 221 -7.67 -1.08 10.75
CA LEU A 221 -8.43 -1.53 9.58
C LEU A 221 -9.81 -2.05 9.98
N SER A 222 -9.92 -2.79 11.07
CA SER A 222 -11.18 -3.31 11.61
C SER A 222 -12.12 -2.18 12.03
N ASN A 223 -11.60 -1.15 12.69
CA ASN A 223 -12.38 0.02 13.09
C ASN A 223 -12.94 0.80 11.90
N LYS A 224 -12.22 0.87 10.77
CA LYS A 224 -12.70 1.53 9.53
C LYS A 224 -13.83 0.75 8.85
N ILE A 225 -13.86 -0.57 8.96
CA ILE A 225 -14.93 -1.41 8.40
C ILE A 225 -16.23 -1.18 9.18
N GLN A 226 -16.17 -1.04 10.50
CA GLN A 226 -17.34 -0.78 11.35
C GLN A 226 -17.95 0.61 11.14
N LEU A 227 -17.16 1.59 10.69
CA LEU A 227 -17.62 2.97 10.43
C LEU A 227 -18.28 3.16 9.05
N LYS A 228 -18.31 2.16 8.18
CA LYS A 228 -19.11 2.23 6.96
C LYS A 228 -20.60 2.10 7.34
N PRO A 229 -21.46 3.12 7.06
CA PRO A 229 -22.89 2.99 7.33
C PRO A 229 -23.42 1.80 6.54
N ASN A 230 -24.08 0.88 7.25
CA ASN A 230 -24.78 -0.24 6.62
C ASN A 230 -25.84 0.34 5.67
N PRO A 231 -25.74 0.16 4.34
CA PRO A 231 -26.68 0.75 3.39
C PRO A 231 -28.11 0.22 3.55
N GLU A 232 -28.34 -0.87 4.29
CA GLU A 232 -29.65 -1.46 4.51
C GLU A 232 -30.49 -0.74 5.56
N LYS A 233 -29.94 0.14 6.39
CA LYS A 233 -30.68 0.84 7.45
C LYS A 233 -31.44 2.08 6.99
N ASN A 234 -31.32 2.52 5.72
CA ASN A 234 -31.99 3.71 5.21
C ASN A 234 -33.22 3.44 4.31
N LYS A 235 -33.76 2.24 4.31
CA LYS A 235 -35.13 2.01 3.81
C LYS A 235 -36.12 2.31 4.93
N VAL A 236 -36.29 3.56 5.27
CA VAL A 236 -37.49 4.01 5.98
C VAL A 236 -38.64 4.00 4.98
N ILE A 237 -39.49 3.03 5.16
CA ILE A 237 -40.82 2.89 4.64
C ILE A 237 -41.56 4.24 4.76
N LYS A 238 -41.89 4.86 3.61
CA LYS A 238 -43.02 5.76 3.54
C LYS A 238 -44.18 4.96 3.02
N THR A 239 -44.94 4.41 3.95
CA THR A 239 -46.38 4.10 3.73
C THR A 239 -47.13 5.42 3.81
N ASN A 240 -47.68 5.86 2.72
CA ASN A 240 -49.07 6.29 2.48
C ASN A 240 -49.17 6.84 1.08
#